data_286acc38e29892c9b87c41011ff7f595
#
_entry.id   286acc38e29892c9b87c41011ff7f595
#
_cell.length_a   1.000
_cell.length_b   1.000
_cell.length_c   1.000
_cell.angle_alpha   90.00
_cell.angle_beta   90.00
_cell.angle_gamma   90.00
#
_symmetry.space_group_name_H-M   'P 1'
#
loop_
_entity.id
_entity.type
_entity.pdbx_description
1 polymer ?
#
loop_
_entity_poly.entity_id
_entity_poly.type
_entity_poly.pdbx_seq_one_letter_code
_entity_poly.pdbx_strand_id
1 'polypeptide(L)'
;MTIKNVLVIALSFVVSACGGGGGGSPTAPTDPTSPPADIPGEIVQLESSLEIGQSTELILHVPGENVTNITWRQTAGSDLEFYAKDSKVIGFTPTEAGSYTIDVDYMVDYLAGTSTNTISHTFDVGDSFSQLTVRLGHAVAEGNGVSLISYVSDELDGSQVDKSSWRWTQTQGPNVTFTELSTNGQGSVFFDAPIVDEDTILKFSLTGEVDSVTHADDIAILVEDSEISVPLSNAPFTNRIADVFLYNSSSPAGQRLVECVYSNSTEYDDCTFGESPLIAQVTTTPTVNDIMDRVVVSHRWMGDQFKKFLETYDTNDDFKNLLRATTAVVISYDVRPSFYSPTLGAIYLDPDDLWETPAQRDTINQAPDYRAGFGAELQFEMPWRYVKDNDYAYYYYPLRNRMSRTLDDSKYSFASLLYHELAHANDFFPSTRWLSYSNSTTIYDAVVEVYNAQQIESDFLQNNYPLDPFYASGGQNELTKLAQVRFQDPNLVTQQQIDYTMTDVANMFKTEGAPQFYSYSSTREDLAILFDGFMMHARYGVSRDVAVSDQDYSDIVWGQRDRIGESWIKPRVSFVATRVLPEFTSAATVVQNMAPPTALQDEKTWRDSVVIDDLTAFKNHKMPPEKHEPLDSR
;
A
#
# COMPACT_ATOMS: atom_id res chain seq x y z
N MET A 1 9.26 26.31 -22.09
CA MET A 1 8.11 25.86 -21.30
C MET A 1 8.69 25.22 -20.06
N THR A 2 8.57 25.84 -18.92
CA THR A 2 9.36 25.54 -17.71
C THR A 2 8.88 24.23 -17.08
N ILE A 3 9.80 23.35 -16.72
CA ILE A 3 9.68 22.00 -16.15
C ILE A 3 8.67 21.87 -14.99
N LYS A 4 8.28 22.96 -14.36
CA LYS A 4 7.28 22.99 -13.28
C LYS A 4 5.91 22.35 -13.61
N ASN A 5 5.59 22.12 -14.89
CA ASN A 5 4.26 21.64 -15.30
C ASN A 5 4.19 20.16 -15.67
N VAL A 6 5.29 19.40 -15.59
CA VAL A 6 5.31 18.01 -16.07
C VAL A 6 5.50 17.00 -14.93
N LEU A 7 6.07 17.42 -13.81
CA LEU A 7 6.22 16.53 -12.63
C LEU A 7 5.02 16.59 -11.66
N VAL A 8 4.07 17.51 -11.89
CA VAL A 8 2.90 17.80 -11.02
C VAL A 8 1.67 16.95 -11.39
N ILE A 9 1.76 16.03 -12.34
CA ILE A 9 0.61 15.22 -12.77
C ILE A 9 0.24 14.12 -11.77
N ALA A 10 0.92 14.00 -10.66
CA ALA A 10 0.52 13.04 -9.63
C ALA A 10 -0.17 13.68 -8.40
N LEU A 11 -0.15 15.01 -8.24
CA LEU A 11 -0.78 15.60 -7.05
C LEU A 11 -1.17 17.06 -7.29
N SER A 12 -2.43 17.34 -7.53
CA SER A 12 -3.00 18.69 -7.49
C SER A 12 -4.32 18.67 -6.73
N PHE A 13 -4.28 19.03 -5.47
CA PHE A 13 -5.46 19.55 -4.76
C PHE A 13 -5.18 20.97 -4.29
N VAL A 14 -6.04 21.89 -4.73
CA VAL A 14 -6.07 23.27 -4.28
C VAL A 14 -7.03 23.34 -3.09
N VAL A 15 -6.52 23.68 -1.92
CA VAL A 15 -7.37 24.13 -0.79
C VAL A 15 -7.04 25.59 -0.52
N SER A 16 -8.03 26.44 -0.72
CA SER A 16 -8.01 27.84 -0.33
C SER A 16 -8.27 27.97 1.15
N ALA A 17 -7.34 28.46 1.93
CA ALA A 17 -7.57 28.91 3.29
C ALA A 17 -7.28 30.41 3.42
N CYS A 18 -8.27 31.16 3.90
CA CYS A 18 -8.20 32.56 4.29
C CYS A 18 -7.54 32.70 5.65
N GLY A 19 -6.63 33.65 5.76
CA GLY A 19 -5.89 33.95 6.96
C GLY A 19 -6.63 34.82 7.99
N GLY A 20 -6.06 34.87 9.19
CA GLY A 20 -6.39 35.83 10.25
C GLY A 20 -5.26 35.87 11.25
N GLY A 21 -4.50 36.97 11.26
CA GLY A 21 -3.38 37.16 12.16
C GLY A 21 -3.80 37.66 13.54
N GLY A 22 -3.02 37.34 14.56
CA GLY A 22 -3.07 37.95 15.88
C GLY A 22 -1.72 37.81 16.59
N GLY A 23 -1.03 38.92 16.74
CA GLY A 23 0.28 38.98 17.39
C GLY A 23 0.18 38.88 18.90
N GLY A 24 1.03 38.08 19.52
CA GLY A 24 1.34 38.07 20.95
C GLY A 24 2.84 38.21 21.16
N SER A 25 3.23 39.06 22.06
CA SER A 25 4.62 39.38 22.40
C SER A 25 5.31 38.21 23.12
N PRO A 26 6.64 38.03 22.93
CA PRO A 26 7.36 36.93 23.55
C PRO A 26 7.65 37.20 25.03
N THR A 27 7.34 36.23 25.88
CA THR A 27 7.86 36.15 27.25
C THR A 27 9.29 35.58 27.23
N ALA A 28 10.14 36.12 28.09
CA ALA A 28 11.56 35.79 28.17
C ALA A 28 11.77 34.32 28.60
N PRO A 29 12.89 33.68 28.13
CA PRO A 29 13.15 32.30 28.46
C PRO A 29 13.52 32.11 29.94
N THR A 30 12.91 31.16 30.59
CA THR A 30 13.31 30.66 31.91
C THR A 30 14.48 29.68 31.75
N ASP A 31 15.47 29.80 32.63
CA ASP A 31 16.73 29.07 32.66
C ASP A 31 16.52 27.55 32.86
N PRO A 32 17.06 26.66 32.00
CA PRO A 32 16.81 25.22 32.09
C PRO A 32 17.88 24.55 32.97
N THR A 33 17.72 24.50 34.28
CA THR A 33 18.64 23.81 35.18
C THR A 33 17.99 22.81 36.16
N SER A 34 16.93 22.16 35.79
CA SER A 34 16.48 20.93 36.48
C SER A 34 15.68 20.10 35.48
N PRO A 35 15.87 18.76 35.42
CA PRO A 35 14.93 17.91 34.71
C PRO A 35 13.53 18.16 35.30
N PRO A 36 12.48 18.20 34.48
CA PRO A 36 11.13 18.27 35.00
C PRO A 36 10.92 17.08 35.97
N ALA A 37 10.26 17.35 37.11
CA ALA A 37 9.79 16.26 37.96
C ALA A 37 8.87 15.36 37.13
N ASP A 38 9.13 14.03 37.17
CA ASP A 38 8.40 12.94 36.56
C ASP A 38 7.13 13.38 35.77
N ILE A 39 7.24 13.45 34.43
CA ILE A 39 6.02 13.50 33.61
C ILE A 39 5.49 12.07 33.63
N PRO A 40 4.41 11.79 34.34
CA PRO A 40 3.86 10.46 34.39
C PRO A 40 3.15 10.20 33.05
N GLY A 41 3.81 9.45 32.16
CA GLY A 41 3.09 8.75 31.12
C GLY A 41 2.06 7.83 31.79
N GLU A 42 0.97 7.58 31.13
CA GLU A 42 -0.02 6.60 31.58
C GLU A 42 -0.30 5.55 30.50
N ILE A 43 -0.70 4.36 30.90
CA ILE A 43 -1.27 3.38 29.99
C ILE A 43 -2.78 3.53 30.04
N VAL A 44 -3.37 3.89 28.89
CA VAL A 44 -4.82 3.99 28.72
C VAL A 44 -5.34 2.67 28.16
N GLN A 45 -6.36 2.11 28.82
CA GLN A 45 -7.16 0.97 28.38
C GLN A 45 -8.63 1.36 28.47
N LEU A 46 -9.47 0.97 27.50
CA LEU A 46 -10.88 1.36 27.49
C LEU A 46 -11.73 0.54 28.46
N GLU A 47 -11.59 -0.78 28.40
CA GLU A 47 -12.40 -1.71 29.18
C GLU A 47 -11.67 -2.10 30.48
N SER A 48 -12.43 -2.08 31.56
CA SER A 48 -11.94 -2.51 32.89
C SER A 48 -11.88 -4.04 33.06
N SER A 49 -12.59 -4.79 32.23
CA SER A 49 -12.56 -6.26 32.13
C SER A 49 -12.85 -6.68 30.70
N LEU A 50 -12.11 -7.64 30.22
CA LEU A 50 -12.19 -8.15 28.87
C LEU A 50 -12.88 -9.52 28.83
N GLU A 51 -13.39 -9.89 27.65
CA GLU A 51 -13.86 -11.22 27.32
C GLU A 51 -12.84 -11.95 26.43
N ILE A 52 -12.89 -13.28 26.41
CA ILE A 52 -12.10 -14.07 25.48
C ILE A 52 -12.54 -13.73 24.04
N GLY A 53 -11.56 -13.47 23.16
CA GLY A 53 -11.83 -13.09 21.77
C GLY A 53 -12.20 -11.62 21.57
N GLN A 54 -12.28 -10.80 22.61
CA GLN A 54 -12.46 -9.36 22.51
C GLN A 54 -11.13 -8.70 22.12
N SER A 55 -11.15 -7.89 21.07
CA SER A 55 -10.00 -7.06 20.70
C SER A 55 -9.87 -5.89 21.67
N THR A 56 -8.65 -5.55 22.04
CA THR A 56 -8.36 -4.40 22.90
C THR A 56 -7.02 -3.80 22.57
N GLU A 57 -6.77 -2.59 23.06
CA GLU A 57 -5.49 -1.90 22.94
C GLU A 57 -5.02 -1.33 24.28
N LEU A 58 -3.71 -1.17 24.39
CA LEU A 58 -3.07 -0.36 25.39
C LEU A 58 -2.34 0.80 24.72
N ILE A 59 -2.59 2.01 25.18
CA ILE A 59 -2.03 3.24 24.65
C ILE A 59 -1.05 3.82 25.67
N LEU A 60 0.22 3.98 25.27
CA LEU A 60 1.17 4.80 26.01
C LEU A 60 0.85 6.26 25.70
N HIS A 61 0.29 6.97 26.64
CA HIS A 61 -0.09 8.38 26.51
C HIS A 61 0.85 9.26 27.34
N VAL A 62 1.64 10.09 26.65
CA VAL A 62 2.59 11.05 27.24
C VAL A 62 2.39 12.38 26.52
N PRO A 63 1.31 13.11 26.85
CA PRO A 63 0.91 14.30 26.10
C PRO A 63 1.98 15.40 26.13
N GLY A 64 2.20 16.04 24.97
CA GLY A 64 3.12 17.16 24.81
C GLY A 64 4.62 16.81 24.85
N GLU A 65 4.98 15.52 24.83
CA GLU A 65 6.36 15.07 24.90
C GLU A 65 6.73 14.17 23.71
N ASN A 66 7.95 14.33 23.21
CA ASN A 66 8.49 13.44 22.20
C ASN A 66 8.96 12.12 22.83
N VAL A 67 8.26 11.03 22.50
CA VAL A 67 8.50 9.68 23.03
C VAL A 67 9.22 8.84 21.98
N THR A 68 10.35 8.25 22.38
CA THR A 68 11.19 7.44 21.51
C THR A 68 11.56 6.12 22.16
N ASN A 69 12.16 5.19 21.40
CA ASN A 69 12.67 3.90 21.90
C ASN A 69 11.64 3.09 22.69
N ILE A 70 10.40 3.06 22.23
CA ILE A 70 9.30 2.33 22.86
C ILE A 70 9.54 0.83 22.70
N THR A 71 9.32 0.07 23.79
CA THR A 71 9.36 -1.38 23.76
C THR A 71 8.34 -1.97 24.72
N TRP A 72 7.33 -2.63 24.18
CA TRP A 72 6.33 -3.37 24.92
C TRP A 72 6.77 -4.82 25.15
N ARG A 73 6.53 -5.34 26.35
CA ARG A 73 6.79 -6.74 26.73
C ARG A 73 5.73 -7.26 27.71
N GLN A 74 5.29 -8.47 27.47
CA GLN A 74 4.45 -9.18 28.41
C GLN A 74 5.31 -9.76 29.55
N THR A 75 4.88 -9.61 30.78
CA THR A 75 5.60 -10.09 31.99
C THR A 75 4.81 -11.12 32.79
N ALA A 76 3.49 -11.23 32.59
CA ALA A 76 2.64 -12.28 33.18
C ALA A 76 1.39 -12.56 32.33
N GLY A 77 0.78 -13.72 32.55
CA GLY A 77 -0.41 -14.22 31.85
C GLY A 77 -0.08 -15.18 30.71
N SER A 78 -1.12 -15.74 30.06
CA SER A 78 -0.97 -16.54 28.84
C SER A 78 -0.43 -15.68 27.70
N ASP A 79 0.28 -16.28 26.75
CA ASP A 79 0.95 -15.56 25.66
C ASP A 79 -0.04 -14.72 24.82
N LEU A 80 0.30 -13.45 24.61
CA LEU A 80 -0.41 -12.53 23.72
C LEU A 80 0.46 -12.22 22.50
N GLU A 81 -0.19 -12.17 21.35
CA GLU A 81 0.45 -11.71 20.11
C GLU A 81 0.19 -10.21 19.91
N PHE A 82 1.24 -9.40 19.85
CA PHE A 82 1.18 -7.99 19.43
C PHE A 82 2.37 -7.62 18.55
N TYR A 83 2.08 -6.86 17.48
CA TYR A 83 3.02 -6.64 16.37
C TYR A 83 3.58 -5.22 16.31
N ALA A 84 3.00 -4.28 17.05
CA ALA A 84 3.43 -2.86 17.08
C ALA A 84 4.23 -2.56 18.36
N LYS A 85 5.19 -3.42 18.72
CA LYS A 85 5.93 -3.33 20.00
C LYS A 85 6.78 -2.08 20.16
N ASP A 86 7.03 -1.38 19.08
CA ASP A 86 7.79 -0.13 18.96
C ASP A 86 6.91 1.11 18.69
N SER A 87 5.59 0.96 18.72
CA SER A 87 4.58 2.02 18.60
C SER A 87 4.05 2.43 19.99
N LYS A 88 3.45 3.64 20.06
CA LYS A 88 2.72 4.09 21.27
C LYS A 88 1.48 3.25 21.58
N VAL A 89 0.98 2.48 20.63
CA VAL A 89 -0.22 1.64 20.77
C VAL A 89 0.11 0.19 20.45
N ILE A 90 -0.27 -0.73 21.35
CA ILE A 90 -0.34 -2.16 21.02
C ILE A 90 -1.79 -2.62 21.09
N GLY A 91 -2.20 -3.39 20.07
CA GLY A 91 -3.48 -4.07 20.05
C GLY A 91 -3.29 -5.59 20.13
N PHE A 92 -4.21 -6.29 20.79
CA PHE A 92 -4.20 -7.74 20.92
C PHE A 92 -5.60 -8.30 21.20
N THR A 93 -5.75 -9.62 21.01
CA THR A 93 -7.01 -10.34 21.28
C THR A 93 -6.69 -11.51 22.21
N PRO A 94 -7.07 -11.46 23.50
CA PRO A 94 -6.83 -12.56 24.43
C PRO A 94 -7.62 -13.81 24.05
N THR A 95 -6.96 -14.98 24.13
CA THR A 95 -7.57 -16.28 23.81
C THR A 95 -7.88 -17.11 25.05
N GLU A 96 -7.45 -16.68 26.23
CA GLU A 96 -7.64 -17.39 27.50
C GLU A 96 -8.02 -16.40 28.61
N ALA A 97 -8.85 -16.86 29.54
CA ALA A 97 -9.17 -16.12 30.76
C ALA A 97 -7.97 -16.07 31.71
N GLY A 98 -7.84 -15.00 32.46
CA GLY A 98 -6.77 -14.84 33.44
C GLY A 98 -6.35 -13.41 33.67
N SER A 99 -5.33 -13.23 34.49
CA SER A 99 -4.71 -11.94 34.76
C SER A 99 -3.43 -11.79 33.93
N TYR A 100 -3.29 -10.66 33.27
CA TYR A 100 -2.17 -10.35 32.39
C TYR A 100 -1.43 -9.11 32.86
N THR A 101 -0.10 -9.09 32.70
CA THR A 101 0.70 -7.91 32.98
C THR A 101 1.60 -7.60 31.80
N ILE A 102 1.57 -6.34 31.36
CA ILE A 102 2.36 -5.81 30.23
C ILE A 102 3.13 -4.59 30.74
N ASP A 103 4.41 -4.56 30.44
CA ASP A 103 5.29 -3.43 30.69
C ASP A 103 5.59 -2.70 29.37
N VAL A 104 5.76 -1.38 29.43
CA VAL A 104 6.32 -0.56 28.38
C VAL A 104 7.53 0.20 28.88
N ASP A 105 8.65 0.04 28.18
CA ASP A 105 9.85 0.85 28.34
C ASP A 105 9.87 1.91 27.24
N TYR A 106 10.17 3.16 27.57
CA TYR A 106 10.22 4.27 26.62
C TYR A 106 11.19 5.36 27.07
N MET A 107 11.60 6.20 26.14
CA MET A 107 12.42 7.36 26.40
C MET A 107 11.65 8.64 26.07
N VAL A 108 11.85 9.67 26.88
CA VAL A 108 11.35 11.01 26.61
C VAL A 108 12.54 11.92 26.38
N ASP A 109 12.53 12.63 25.26
CA ASP A 109 13.59 13.56 24.87
C ASP A 109 13.25 14.95 25.36
N TYR A 110 14.03 15.47 26.31
CA TYR A 110 13.94 16.84 26.80
C TYR A 110 15.09 17.68 26.27
N LEU A 111 14.92 18.99 26.24
CA LEU A 111 16.01 19.93 25.94
C LEU A 111 17.22 19.76 26.88
N ALA A 112 17.03 19.20 28.08
CA ALA A 112 18.05 18.98 29.09
C ALA A 112 18.66 17.57 29.09
N GLY A 113 18.19 16.67 28.22
CA GLY A 113 18.65 15.27 28.13
C GLY A 113 17.49 14.29 28.06
N THR A 114 17.81 13.00 27.94
CA THR A 114 16.84 11.90 27.75
C THR A 114 16.56 11.21 29.08
N SER A 115 15.30 10.91 29.40
CA SER A 115 14.91 10.04 30.51
C SER A 115 14.40 8.70 30.01
N THR A 116 14.76 7.61 30.69
CA THR A 116 14.22 6.26 30.44
C THR A 116 13.16 5.95 31.49
N ASN A 117 11.99 5.52 31.06
CA ASN A 117 10.84 5.25 31.92
C ASN A 117 10.32 3.84 31.68
N THR A 118 9.64 3.27 32.67
CA THR A 118 8.94 1.98 32.57
C THR A 118 7.59 2.11 33.27
N ILE A 119 6.52 1.71 32.59
CA ILE A 119 5.18 1.60 33.19
C ILE A 119 4.73 0.16 33.08
N SER A 120 4.10 -0.34 34.16
CA SER A 120 3.51 -1.68 34.22
C SER A 120 1.99 -1.56 34.31
N HIS A 121 1.25 -2.33 33.54
CA HIS A 121 -0.19 -2.37 33.53
C HIS A 121 -0.71 -3.80 33.66
N THR A 122 -1.70 -4.01 34.55
CA THR A 122 -2.33 -5.31 34.78
C THR A 122 -3.81 -5.23 34.52
N PHE A 123 -4.36 -6.21 33.81
CA PHE A 123 -5.78 -6.33 33.50
C PHE A 123 -6.24 -7.78 33.58
N ASP A 124 -7.55 -7.98 33.67
CA ASP A 124 -8.16 -9.30 33.78
C ASP A 124 -9.04 -9.60 32.58
N VAL A 125 -9.01 -10.87 32.14
CA VAL A 125 -9.89 -11.44 31.10
C VAL A 125 -10.80 -12.47 31.77
N GLY A 126 -12.12 -12.26 31.64
CA GLY A 126 -13.14 -13.16 32.16
C GLY A 126 -13.32 -14.43 31.34
N ASP A 127 -14.15 -15.37 31.83
CA ASP A 127 -14.41 -16.67 31.17
C ASP A 127 -15.44 -16.58 30.02
N SER A 128 -16.10 -15.43 29.83
CA SER A 128 -17.07 -15.20 28.74
C SER A 128 -16.37 -14.98 27.40
N PHE A 129 -17.10 -15.33 26.30
CA PHE A 129 -16.63 -15.10 24.94
C PHE A 129 -17.32 -13.91 24.32
N SER A 130 -16.56 -13.01 23.72
CA SER A 130 -17.11 -11.90 22.96
C SER A 130 -17.83 -12.40 21.71
N GLN A 131 -19.04 -11.87 21.47
CA GLN A 131 -19.85 -12.19 20.31
C GLN A 131 -19.67 -11.17 19.18
N LEU A 132 -19.33 -9.94 19.53
CA LEU A 132 -19.05 -8.84 18.63
C LEU A 132 -17.72 -8.22 19.04
N THR A 133 -16.82 -8.03 18.10
CA THR A 133 -15.54 -7.36 18.35
C THR A 133 -15.18 -6.44 17.18
N VAL A 134 -14.22 -5.56 17.41
CA VAL A 134 -13.72 -4.59 16.42
C VAL A 134 -12.27 -4.88 16.11
N ARG A 135 -11.76 -4.26 15.03
CA ARG A 135 -10.31 -4.33 14.75
C ARG A 135 -9.53 -3.74 15.94
N LEU A 136 -8.27 -4.14 16.03
CA LEU A 136 -7.35 -3.61 17.05
C LEU A 136 -7.15 -2.09 16.88
N GLY A 137 -7.14 -1.36 17.99
CA GLY A 137 -6.71 0.04 18.03
C GLY A 137 -5.24 0.18 17.65
N HIS A 138 -4.89 1.34 17.14
CA HIS A 138 -3.56 1.64 16.61
C HIS A 138 -3.25 3.13 16.70
N ALA A 139 -1.99 3.48 16.49
CA ALA A 139 -1.56 4.87 16.29
C ALA A 139 -1.69 5.24 14.80
N VAL A 140 -2.00 6.50 14.53
CA VAL A 140 -2.09 7.06 13.18
C VAL A 140 -1.61 8.50 13.20
N ALA A 141 -0.81 8.89 12.21
CA ALA A 141 -0.45 10.29 12.03
C ALA A 141 -1.69 11.12 11.67
N GLU A 142 -1.78 12.33 12.20
CA GLU A 142 -2.85 13.26 11.88
C GLU A 142 -3.00 13.48 10.37
N GLY A 143 -4.23 13.59 9.88
CA GLY A 143 -4.56 13.71 8.44
C GLY A 143 -4.54 12.41 7.65
N ASN A 144 -4.11 11.28 8.23
CA ASN A 144 -4.09 9.99 7.55
C ASN A 144 -5.41 9.23 7.70
N GLY A 145 -5.68 8.33 6.75
CA GLY A 145 -6.91 7.55 6.72
C GLY A 145 -6.97 6.52 7.85
N VAL A 146 -8.12 6.43 8.50
CA VAL A 146 -8.45 5.44 9.53
C VAL A 146 -9.60 4.56 9.06
N SER A 147 -9.52 3.27 9.35
CA SER A 147 -10.58 2.30 9.10
C SER A 147 -11.04 1.66 10.39
N LEU A 148 -12.32 1.72 10.71
CA LEU A 148 -12.95 0.96 11.79
C LEU A 148 -13.71 -0.20 11.18
N ILE A 149 -13.43 -1.42 11.64
CA ILE A 149 -13.98 -2.65 11.07
C ILE A 149 -14.54 -3.50 12.20
N SER A 150 -15.76 -4.00 12.02
CA SER A 150 -16.41 -4.90 12.97
C SER A 150 -16.23 -6.35 12.57
N TYR A 151 -16.16 -7.20 13.57
CA TYR A 151 -16.09 -8.65 13.42
C TYR A 151 -17.13 -9.33 14.31
N VAL A 152 -17.55 -10.51 13.93
CA VAL A 152 -18.35 -11.40 14.74
C VAL A 152 -17.53 -12.63 15.12
N SER A 153 -17.88 -13.29 16.21
CA SER A 153 -17.24 -14.54 16.58
C SER A 153 -17.35 -15.57 15.44
N ASP A 154 -16.26 -16.29 15.17
CA ASP A 154 -16.23 -17.35 14.16
C ASP A 154 -17.17 -18.54 14.48
N GLU A 155 -17.64 -18.63 15.72
CA GLU A 155 -18.59 -19.63 16.18
C GLU A 155 -20.04 -19.32 15.81
N LEU A 156 -20.32 -18.07 15.35
CA LEU A 156 -21.67 -17.63 14.99
C LEU A 156 -22.00 -18.01 13.54
N ASP A 157 -23.15 -18.66 13.36
CA ASP A 157 -23.80 -18.75 12.05
C ASP A 157 -24.25 -17.33 11.63
N GLY A 158 -23.94 -16.94 10.40
CA GLY A 158 -24.31 -15.64 9.85
C GLY A 158 -25.79 -15.30 9.92
N SER A 159 -26.68 -16.27 10.15
CA SER A 159 -28.12 -16.08 10.39
C SER A 159 -28.44 -15.47 11.76
N GLN A 160 -27.50 -15.52 12.71
CA GLN A 160 -27.65 -15.00 14.07
C GLN A 160 -27.32 -13.50 14.17
N VAL A 161 -26.74 -12.93 13.12
CA VAL A 161 -26.20 -11.56 13.12
C VAL A 161 -27.10 -10.63 12.31
N ASP A 162 -27.73 -9.68 12.97
CA ASP A 162 -28.44 -8.59 12.29
C ASP A 162 -27.49 -7.40 12.02
N LYS A 163 -26.82 -7.46 10.88
CA LYS A 163 -25.90 -6.39 10.45
C LYS A 163 -26.60 -5.03 10.24
N SER A 164 -27.90 -4.99 10.02
CA SER A 164 -28.66 -3.76 9.87
C SER A 164 -28.78 -2.97 11.18
N SER A 165 -28.56 -3.64 12.31
CA SER A 165 -28.56 -3.05 13.66
C SER A 165 -27.25 -2.35 14.02
N TRP A 166 -26.15 -2.57 13.28
CA TRP A 166 -24.84 -2.07 13.64
C TRP A 166 -24.75 -0.55 13.55
N ARG A 167 -24.19 0.05 14.61
CA ARG A 167 -24.03 1.50 14.72
C ARG A 167 -22.69 1.85 15.34
N TRP A 168 -21.90 2.62 14.62
CA TRP A 168 -20.71 3.26 15.14
C TRP A 168 -21.05 4.60 15.76
N THR A 169 -20.48 4.89 16.91
CA THR A 169 -20.63 6.16 17.62
C THR A 169 -19.28 6.62 18.12
N GLN A 170 -18.89 7.85 17.81
CA GLN A 170 -17.73 8.47 18.44
C GLN A 170 -18.12 8.91 19.86
N THR A 171 -17.34 8.50 20.86
CA THR A 171 -17.60 8.77 22.27
C THR A 171 -16.63 9.77 22.88
N GLN A 172 -15.44 9.98 22.26
CA GLN A 172 -14.44 10.94 22.73
C GLN A 172 -13.56 11.45 21.57
N GLY A 173 -12.97 12.63 21.77
CA GLY A 173 -12.02 13.29 20.87
C GLY A 173 -12.67 14.29 19.90
N PRO A 174 -11.87 15.00 19.08
CA PRO A 174 -12.36 15.85 18.01
C PRO A 174 -13.30 15.10 17.07
N ASN A 175 -14.40 15.74 16.66
CA ASN A 175 -15.41 15.10 15.80
C ASN A 175 -14.84 14.72 14.43
N VAL A 176 -15.12 13.50 13.99
CA VAL A 176 -14.78 13.01 12.65
C VAL A 176 -16.06 12.75 11.84
N THR A 177 -15.92 12.73 10.52
CA THR A 177 -17.02 12.40 9.60
C THR A 177 -16.78 11.01 9.03
N PHE A 178 -17.69 10.09 9.30
CA PHE A 178 -17.61 8.74 8.75
C PHE A 178 -17.97 8.71 7.27
N THR A 179 -17.20 8.00 6.50
CA THR A 179 -17.51 7.54 5.14
C THR A 179 -17.83 6.06 5.19
N GLU A 180 -19.00 5.66 4.74
CA GLU A 180 -19.42 4.26 4.65
C GLU A 180 -19.15 3.74 3.23
N LEU A 181 -18.62 2.53 3.10
CA LEU A 181 -18.57 1.84 1.81
C LEU A 181 -19.98 1.41 1.42
N SER A 182 -20.54 2.01 0.38
CA SER A 182 -21.91 1.80 -0.08
C SER A 182 -22.24 0.37 -0.50
N THR A 183 -21.25 -0.46 -0.78
CA THR A 183 -21.43 -1.82 -1.30
C THR A 183 -21.64 -2.88 -0.23
N ASN A 184 -21.34 -2.59 1.05
CA ASN A 184 -21.45 -3.56 2.13
C ASN A 184 -21.97 -3.00 3.44
N GLY A 185 -22.47 -1.79 3.44
CA GLY A 185 -23.25 -1.03 4.43
C GLY A 185 -23.27 -1.45 5.90
N GLN A 186 -22.33 -2.25 6.41
CA GLN A 186 -22.57 -2.87 7.70
C GLN A 186 -21.25 -3.26 8.34
N GLY A 187 -20.74 -2.36 9.15
CA GLY A 187 -19.68 -2.65 10.08
C GLY A 187 -18.30 -2.10 9.73
N SER A 188 -18.12 -1.42 8.61
CA SER A 188 -16.85 -0.73 8.32
C SER A 188 -17.11 0.73 8.01
N VAL A 189 -16.42 1.63 8.71
CA VAL A 189 -16.45 3.07 8.47
C VAL A 189 -15.02 3.59 8.35
N PHE A 190 -14.85 4.64 7.57
CA PHE A 190 -13.58 5.27 7.29
C PHE A 190 -13.65 6.75 7.59
N PHE A 191 -12.54 7.35 8.01
CA PHE A 191 -12.42 8.78 8.19
C PHE A 191 -10.95 9.20 8.11
N ASP A 192 -10.69 10.49 7.90
CA ASP A 192 -9.35 11.04 8.04
C ASP A 192 -9.13 11.46 9.49
N ALA A 193 -7.99 11.10 10.06
CA ALA A 193 -7.59 11.51 11.40
C ALA A 193 -7.59 13.04 11.49
N PRO A 194 -8.17 13.64 12.55
CA PRO A 194 -8.19 15.09 12.69
C PRO A 194 -6.77 15.64 12.87
N ILE A 195 -6.59 16.91 12.51
CA ILE A 195 -5.39 17.67 12.83
C ILE A 195 -5.45 18.01 14.32
N VAL A 196 -4.36 17.75 15.04
CA VAL A 196 -4.26 17.92 16.49
C VAL A 196 -3.04 18.76 16.86
N ASP A 197 -3.02 19.33 18.06
CA ASP A 197 -1.90 20.13 18.59
C ASP A 197 -1.04 19.32 19.59
N GLU A 198 -1.49 18.10 19.92
CA GLU A 198 -0.81 17.11 20.78
C GLU A 198 -1.43 15.73 20.54
N ASP A 199 -0.71 14.66 20.88
CA ASP A 199 -1.18 13.28 20.80
C ASP A 199 -2.58 13.16 21.42
N THR A 200 -3.57 12.76 20.62
CA THR A 200 -4.98 12.81 20.99
C THR A 200 -5.66 11.45 20.81
N ILE A 201 -6.35 10.98 21.85
CA ILE A 201 -7.09 9.72 21.81
C ILE A 201 -8.51 9.95 21.31
N LEU A 202 -8.88 9.30 20.21
CA LEU A 202 -10.26 9.17 19.73
C LEU A 202 -10.83 7.86 20.26
N LYS A 203 -12.09 7.89 20.75
CA LYS A 203 -12.80 6.68 21.19
C LYS A 203 -14.08 6.48 20.40
N PHE A 204 -14.31 5.23 20.00
CA PHE A 204 -15.50 4.83 19.25
C PHE A 204 -16.12 3.60 19.90
N SER A 205 -17.43 3.49 19.80
CA SER A 205 -18.21 2.33 20.23
C SER A 205 -18.99 1.78 19.06
N LEU A 206 -18.91 0.48 18.84
CA LEU A 206 -19.78 -0.28 17.96
C LEU A 206 -20.86 -0.95 18.79
N THR A 207 -22.11 -0.83 18.38
CA THR A 207 -23.23 -1.63 18.93
C THR A 207 -23.88 -2.42 17.82
N GLY A 208 -24.34 -3.64 18.12
CA GLY A 208 -25.01 -4.50 17.16
C GLY A 208 -25.82 -5.62 17.82
N GLU A 209 -26.78 -6.21 17.11
CA GLU A 209 -27.58 -7.32 17.60
C GLU A 209 -27.03 -8.66 17.08
N VAL A 210 -26.81 -9.59 18.02
CA VAL A 210 -26.54 -10.99 17.77
C VAL A 210 -27.58 -11.81 18.55
N ASP A 211 -28.30 -12.71 17.89
CA ASP A 211 -29.43 -13.45 18.47
C ASP A 211 -30.48 -12.56 19.15
N SER A 212 -30.74 -11.37 18.60
CA SER A 212 -31.65 -10.36 19.16
C SER A 212 -31.21 -9.82 20.53
N VAL A 213 -29.95 -9.95 20.89
CA VAL A 213 -29.31 -9.36 22.06
C VAL A 213 -28.34 -8.28 21.58
N THR A 214 -28.39 -7.11 22.17
CA THR A 214 -27.47 -6.02 21.86
C THR A 214 -26.12 -6.29 22.52
N HIS A 215 -25.08 -6.29 21.71
CA HIS A 215 -23.67 -6.34 22.11
C HIS A 215 -23.00 -5.04 21.77
N ALA A 216 -21.90 -4.74 22.45
CA ALA A 216 -21.06 -3.58 22.15
C ALA A 216 -19.59 -3.94 22.30
N ASP A 217 -18.75 -3.25 21.54
CA ASP A 217 -17.30 -3.27 21.69
C ASP A 217 -16.72 -1.89 21.38
N ASP A 218 -15.67 -1.51 22.06
CA ASP A 218 -15.06 -0.18 21.98
C ASP A 218 -13.67 -0.27 21.34
N ILE A 219 -13.23 0.84 20.73
CA ILE A 219 -11.89 0.97 20.16
C ILE A 219 -11.35 2.37 20.42
N ALA A 220 -10.06 2.45 20.73
CA ALA A 220 -9.32 3.71 20.76
C ALA A 220 -8.32 3.81 19.62
N ILE A 221 -8.24 4.98 19.02
CA ILE A 221 -7.23 5.37 18.03
C ILE A 221 -6.42 6.51 18.63
N LEU A 222 -5.10 6.35 18.66
CA LEU A 222 -4.20 7.45 19.01
C LEU A 222 -3.89 8.23 17.73
N VAL A 223 -4.29 9.49 17.67
CA VAL A 223 -3.84 10.42 16.63
C VAL A 223 -2.56 11.07 17.12
N GLU A 224 -1.48 10.81 16.42
CA GLU A 224 -0.17 11.37 16.74
C GLU A 224 -0.01 12.76 16.10
N ASP A 225 0.39 13.74 16.91
CA ASP A 225 0.78 15.05 16.42
C ASP A 225 2.07 14.93 15.60
N SER A 226 2.09 15.48 14.41
CA SER A 226 3.27 15.50 13.56
C SER A 226 4.09 16.77 13.84
N GLU A 227 5.35 16.61 14.18
CA GLU A 227 6.27 17.76 14.36
C GLU A 227 6.35 18.65 13.09
N ILE A 228 6.02 18.09 11.92
CA ILE A 228 5.97 18.81 10.65
C ILE A 228 4.53 19.20 10.37
N SER A 229 4.06 20.26 11.02
CA SER A 229 2.70 20.78 10.87
C SER A 229 2.39 21.30 9.45
N VAL A 230 3.40 21.73 8.71
CA VAL A 230 3.25 22.21 7.33
C VAL A 230 4.42 21.66 6.50
N PRO A 231 4.18 20.80 5.50
CA PRO A 231 5.22 20.37 4.58
C PRO A 231 5.93 21.56 3.94
N LEU A 232 7.24 21.44 3.70
CA LEU A 232 7.99 22.40 2.90
C LEU A 232 7.34 22.57 1.54
N SER A 233 7.53 23.73 0.89
CA SER A 233 6.90 24.02 -0.42
C SER A 233 7.26 23.00 -1.51
N ASN A 234 8.39 22.33 -1.36
CA ASN A 234 8.92 21.29 -2.24
C ASN A 234 9.07 19.95 -1.50
N ALA A 235 8.29 19.70 -0.46
CA ALA A 235 8.28 18.41 0.23
C ALA A 235 7.94 17.28 -0.74
N PRO A 236 8.50 16.08 -0.55
CA PRO A 236 8.20 14.93 -1.39
C PRO A 236 6.73 14.52 -1.36
N PHE A 237 6.09 14.69 -0.20
CA PHE A 237 4.71 14.28 0.03
C PHE A 237 3.86 15.51 0.37
N THR A 238 2.64 15.53 -0.16
CA THR A 238 1.69 16.63 0.11
C THR A 238 0.91 16.43 1.39
N ASN A 239 0.80 15.19 1.84
CA ASN A 239 0.13 14.81 3.08
C ASN A 239 1.16 14.59 4.18
N ARG A 240 0.71 14.58 5.42
CA ARG A 240 1.47 14.06 6.53
C ARG A 240 1.68 12.56 6.34
N ILE A 241 2.81 12.08 6.78
CA ILE A 241 3.25 10.68 6.61
C ILE A 241 3.54 10.07 7.97
N ALA A 242 3.43 8.76 8.06
CA ALA A 242 3.74 8.00 9.25
C ALA A 242 5.20 8.15 9.67
N ASP A 243 5.46 8.04 10.96
CA ASP A 243 6.80 7.85 11.48
C ASP A 243 7.34 6.48 11.07
N VAL A 244 8.55 6.49 10.54
CA VAL A 244 9.22 5.28 10.05
C VAL A 244 10.66 5.22 10.56
N PHE A 245 11.19 4.01 10.57
CA PHE A 245 12.56 3.76 11.02
C PHE A 245 13.28 2.75 10.11
N LEU A 246 14.60 2.76 10.16
CA LEU A 246 15.41 1.74 9.50
C LEU A 246 15.12 0.37 10.11
N TYR A 247 14.75 -0.61 9.27
CA TYR A 247 14.55 -2.00 9.70
C TYR A 247 15.80 -2.55 10.40
N ASN A 248 16.99 -2.32 9.82
CA ASN A 248 18.26 -2.56 10.48
C ASN A 248 18.77 -1.26 11.10
N SER A 249 18.59 -1.09 12.41
CA SER A 249 19.05 0.09 13.16
C SER A 249 20.57 0.33 13.11
N SER A 250 21.35 -0.71 12.73
CA SER A 250 22.80 -0.63 12.53
C SER A 250 23.20 -0.41 11.08
N SER A 251 22.24 -0.12 10.19
CA SER A 251 22.51 0.13 8.78
C SER A 251 23.54 1.25 8.59
N PRO A 252 24.53 1.06 7.70
CA PRO A 252 25.47 2.11 7.34
C PRO A 252 24.82 3.30 6.62
N ALA A 253 23.58 3.13 6.12
CA ALA A 253 22.81 4.21 5.51
C ALA A 253 22.42 5.31 6.53
N GLY A 254 22.21 4.91 7.80
CA GLY A 254 21.91 5.83 8.89
C GLY A 254 20.57 6.56 8.73
N GLN A 255 20.25 7.42 9.69
CA GLN A 255 19.01 8.21 9.73
C GLN A 255 18.82 9.09 8.49
N ARG A 256 19.92 9.54 7.86
CA ARG A 256 19.85 10.37 6.65
C ARG A 256 19.10 9.70 5.50
N LEU A 257 19.14 8.36 5.39
CA LEU A 257 18.33 7.66 4.40
C LEU A 257 16.84 7.88 4.64
N VAL A 258 16.38 7.75 5.90
CA VAL A 258 14.97 7.98 6.27
C VAL A 258 14.55 9.40 5.89
N GLU A 259 15.35 10.39 6.26
CA GLU A 259 15.09 11.79 5.93
C GLU A 259 15.00 12.03 4.42
N CYS A 260 15.82 11.33 3.61
CA CYS A 260 15.80 11.46 2.16
C CYS A 260 14.59 10.78 1.50
N VAL A 261 14.12 9.66 2.03
CA VAL A 261 13.13 8.85 1.32
C VAL A 261 11.72 8.90 1.90
N TYR A 262 11.57 9.22 3.20
CA TYR A 262 10.24 9.29 3.83
C TYR A 262 10.21 10.36 4.92
N SER A 263 10.29 11.60 4.51
CA SER A 263 10.19 12.77 5.39
C SER A 263 9.73 13.99 4.59
N ASN A 264 8.91 14.84 5.21
CA ASN A 264 8.53 16.15 4.67
C ASN A 264 9.42 17.28 5.21
N SER A 265 10.46 16.97 5.99
CA SER A 265 11.47 17.92 6.47
C SER A 265 12.60 18.19 5.46
N THR A 266 12.67 17.41 4.38
CA THR A 266 13.66 17.52 3.31
C THR A 266 12.93 17.79 1.99
N GLU A 267 13.46 18.70 1.16
CA GLU A 267 12.92 18.93 -0.18
C GLU A 267 13.30 17.78 -1.13
N TYR A 268 12.43 17.47 -2.12
CA TYR A 268 12.63 16.32 -3.02
C TYR A 268 13.87 16.43 -3.91
N ASP A 269 14.49 17.62 -4.00
CA ASP A 269 15.69 17.91 -4.79
C ASP A 269 16.98 18.10 -3.95
N ASP A 270 16.89 17.87 -2.63
CA ASP A 270 18.04 18.04 -1.73
C ASP A 270 18.98 16.83 -1.71
N CYS A 271 18.44 15.61 -1.74
CA CYS A 271 19.24 14.41 -1.49
C CYS A 271 20.10 14.00 -2.69
N THR A 272 21.38 13.80 -2.43
CA THR A 272 22.39 13.38 -3.40
C THR A 272 22.60 11.88 -3.40
N PHE A 273 23.21 11.32 -4.46
CA PHE A 273 23.66 9.92 -4.46
C PHE A 273 24.76 9.63 -3.44
N GLY A 274 25.42 10.64 -2.88
CA GLY A 274 26.35 10.47 -1.77
C GLY A 274 25.65 10.19 -0.44
N GLU A 275 24.45 10.72 -0.24
CA GLU A 275 23.63 10.54 0.97
C GLU A 275 22.68 9.36 0.84
N SER A 276 22.08 9.18 -0.33
CA SER A 276 21.15 8.09 -0.65
C SER A 276 21.53 7.42 -1.98
N PRO A 277 22.67 6.65 -2.01
CA PRO A 277 23.11 5.99 -3.23
C PRO A 277 22.15 4.88 -3.65
N LEU A 278 22.07 4.63 -4.96
CA LEU A 278 21.47 3.40 -5.46
C LEU A 278 22.16 2.18 -4.84
N ILE A 279 21.44 1.11 -4.59
CA ILE A 279 22.03 -0.15 -4.08
C ILE A 279 23.18 -0.60 -4.99
N ALA A 280 23.04 -0.44 -6.32
CA ALA A 280 24.09 -0.75 -7.28
C ALA A 280 25.41 0.03 -7.09
N GLN A 281 25.36 1.25 -6.54
CA GLN A 281 26.54 2.05 -6.27
C GLN A 281 27.29 1.59 -5.02
N VAL A 282 26.63 0.84 -4.14
CA VAL A 282 27.23 0.24 -2.94
C VAL A 282 27.73 -1.16 -3.24
N THR A 283 26.90 -1.97 -3.91
CA THR A 283 27.26 -3.34 -4.33
C THR A 283 26.54 -3.73 -5.63
N THR A 284 27.25 -4.34 -6.55
CA THR A 284 26.68 -4.84 -7.81
C THR A 284 26.03 -6.22 -7.68
N THR A 285 26.26 -6.89 -6.56
CA THR A 285 25.72 -8.23 -6.26
C THR A 285 25.16 -8.24 -4.84
N PRO A 286 24.03 -7.55 -4.58
CA PRO A 286 23.49 -7.40 -3.24
C PRO A 286 23.02 -8.74 -2.68
N THR A 287 23.33 -8.96 -1.41
CA THR A 287 22.69 -9.99 -0.59
C THR A 287 21.36 -9.48 -0.06
N VAL A 288 20.54 -10.37 0.51
CA VAL A 288 19.31 -9.94 1.22
C VAL A 288 19.64 -8.94 2.31
N ASN A 289 20.74 -9.13 3.06
CA ASN A 289 21.12 -8.20 4.12
C ASN A 289 21.49 -6.81 3.58
N ASP A 290 22.20 -6.72 2.45
CA ASP A 290 22.50 -5.43 1.81
C ASP A 290 21.23 -4.68 1.41
N ILE A 291 20.18 -5.42 0.98
CA ILE A 291 18.86 -4.85 0.70
C ILE A 291 18.18 -4.41 1.99
N MET A 292 18.18 -5.26 3.04
CA MET A 292 17.56 -4.94 4.33
C MET A 292 18.20 -3.75 5.04
N ASP A 293 19.44 -3.41 4.73
CA ASP A 293 20.09 -2.16 5.16
C ASP A 293 19.48 -0.90 4.50
N ARG A 294 18.62 -1.07 3.50
CA ARG A 294 17.91 -0.02 2.76
C ARG A 294 16.40 -0.06 2.93
N VAL A 295 15.91 -0.90 3.85
CA VAL A 295 14.48 -1.02 4.15
C VAL A 295 14.13 -0.09 5.30
N VAL A 296 13.10 0.71 5.07
CA VAL A 296 12.49 1.65 6.01
C VAL A 296 11.06 1.20 6.27
N VAL A 297 10.65 1.11 7.52
CA VAL A 297 9.34 0.55 7.89
C VAL A 297 8.64 1.37 8.97
N SER A 298 7.31 1.40 8.95
CA SER A 298 6.51 1.90 10.07
C SER A 298 6.34 0.83 11.16
N HIS A 299 6.37 -0.45 10.80
CA HIS A 299 6.24 -1.58 11.74
C HIS A 299 7.27 -2.66 11.40
N ARG A 300 7.94 -3.19 12.41
CA ARG A 300 9.00 -4.19 12.23
C ARG A 300 8.54 -5.42 11.46
N TRP A 301 7.31 -5.91 11.70
CA TRP A 301 6.78 -7.09 11.03
C TRP A 301 6.76 -6.96 9.49
N MET A 302 6.61 -5.75 8.96
CA MET A 302 6.61 -5.47 7.51
C MET A 302 7.98 -5.80 6.90
N GLY A 303 9.05 -5.38 7.57
CA GLY A 303 10.43 -5.71 7.18
C GLY A 303 10.74 -7.20 7.34
N ASP A 304 10.24 -7.84 8.41
CA ASP A 304 10.43 -9.28 8.63
C ASP A 304 9.79 -10.10 7.49
N GLN A 305 8.59 -9.74 7.06
CA GLN A 305 7.89 -10.42 5.97
C GLN A 305 8.53 -10.14 4.60
N PHE A 306 8.97 -8.90 4.35
CA PHE A 306 9.70 -8.58 3.13
C PHE A 306 11.02 -9.37 3.03
N LYS A 307 11.77 -9.45 4.13
CA LYS A 307 12.97 -10.28 4.22
C LYS A 307 12.67 -11.75 3.94
N LYS A 308 11.66 -12.31 4.61
CA LYS A 308 11.20 -13.69 4.43
C LYS A 308 10.81 -13.96 2.99
N PHE A 309 10.14 -13.00 2.32
CA PHE A 309 9.79 -13.10 0.90
C PHE A 309 11.03 -13.20 0.02
N LEU A 310 12.02 -12.32 0.17
CA LEU A 310 13.25 -12.35 -0.60
C LEU A 310 14.05 -13.65 -0.35
N GLU A 311 14.16 -14.09 0.90
CA GLU A 311 14.87 -15.33 1.25
C GLU A 311 14.19 -16.59 0.69
N THR A 312 12.84 -16.57 0.56
CA THR A 312 12.07 -17.76 0.18
C THR A 312 11.80 -17.83 -1.32
N TYR A 313 11.47 -16.70 -1.96
CA TYR A 313 10.92 -16.68 -3.32
C TYR A 313 11.85 -16.07 -4.37
N ASP A 314 12.90 -15.32 -3.99
CA ASP A 314 13.87 -14.77 -4.95
C ASP A 314 14.95 -15.82 -5.34
N THR A 315 14.50 -16.97 -5.81
CA THR A 315 15.37 -18.12 -6.14
C THR A 315 16.25 -17.91 -7.38
N ASN A 316 15.93 -16.91 -8.19
CA ASN A 316 16.68 -16.56 -9.40
C ASN A 316 17.46 -15.24 -9.26
N ASP A 317 17.50 -14.65 -8.08
CA ASP A 317 18.08 -13.34 -7.78
C ASP A 317 17.44 -12.18 -8.57
N ASP A 318 16.23 -12.38 -9.10
CA ASP A 318 15.55 -11.38 -9.94
C ASP A 318 15.26 -10.09 -9.15
N PHE A 319 14.67 -10.21 -7.96
CA PHE A 319 14.37 -9.05 -7.13
C PHE A 319 15.63 -8.36 -6.60
N LYS A 320 16.63 -9.13 -6.16
CA LYS A 320 17.93 -8.56 -5.76
C LYS A 320 18.60 -7.81 -6.91
N ASN A 321 18.51 -8.33 -8.13
CA ASN A 321 19.06 -7.67 -9.31
C ASN A 321 18.30 -6.40 -9.68
N LEU A 322 16.98 -6.41 -9.61
CA LEU A 322 16.14 -5.26 -9.92
C LEU A 322 16.24 -4.15 -8.85
N LEU A 323 16.31 -4.53 -7.57
CA LEU A 323 16.46 -3.59 -6.44
C LEU A 323 17.75 -2.76 -6.51
N ARG A 324 18.74 -3.15 -7.30
CA ARG A 324 19.96 -2.35 -7.53
C ARG A 324 19.68 -0.94 -8.06
N ALA A 325 18.55 -0.75 -8.75
CA ALA A 325 18.12 0.54 -9.29
C ALA A 325 17.41 1.44 -8.26
N THR A 326 17.31 1.02 -7.01
CA THR A 326 16.64 1.78 -5.95
C THR A 326 17.63 2.32 -4.91
N THR A 327 17.25 3.40 -4.25
CA THR A 327 17.93 3.94 -3.07
C THR A 327 17.43 3.29 -1.80
N ALA A 328 16.12 2.99 -1.74
CA ALA A 328 15.45 2.39 -0.57
C ALA A 328 14.16 1.65 -0.97
N VAL A 329 13.68 0.84 -0.03
CA VAL A 329 12.35 0.26 0.00
C VAL A 329 11.65 0.77 1.25
N VAL A 330 10.54 1.47 1.09
CA VAL A 330 9.70 1.98 2.18
C VAL A 330 8.45 1.12 2.27
N ILE A 331 8.15 0.59 3.47
CA ILE A 331 6.93 -0.20 3.71
C ILE A 331 6.25 0.41 4.93
N SER A 332 5.15 1.11 4.70
CA SER A 332 4.47 1.86 5.77
C SER A 332 2.96 1.66 5.73
N TYR A 333 2.35 1.69 6.91
CA TYR A 333 0.90 1.46 7.08
C TYR A 333 0.03 2.46 6.32
N ASP A 334 0.56 3.63 6.01
CA ASP A 334 -0.12 4.73 5.31
C ASP A 334 0.18 4.79 3.81
N VAL A 335 1.09 3.94 3.30
CA VAL A 335 1.33 3.80 1.87
C VAL A 335 0.18 3.03 1.23
N ARG A 336 -0.63 3.71 0.41
CA ARG A 336 -1.73 3.11 -0.35
C ARG A 336 -2.13 4.03 -1.51
N PRO A 337 -2.02 3.58 -2.76
CA PRO A 337 -1.40 2.31 -3.22
C PRO A 337 0.12 2.31 -3.17
N SER A 338 0.75 1.17 -3.52
CA SER A 338 2.19 1.11 -3.79
C SER A 338 2.57 1.97 -4.98
N PHE A 339 3.79 2.53 -4.98
CA PHE A 339 4.31 3.35 -6.07
C PHE A 339 5.83 3.44 -6.05
N TYR A 340 6.40 3.87 -7.18
CA TYR A 340 7.80 4.25 -7.28
C TYR A 340 7.94 5.78 -7.39
N SER A 341 8.82 6.38 -6.58
CA SER A 341 9.18 7.80 -6.71
C SER A 341 10.52 7.97 -7.43
N PRO A 342 10.54 8.43 -8.68
CA PRO A 342 11.79 8.60 -9.40
C PRO A 342 12.69 9.67 -8.77
N THR A 343 12.13 10.75 -8.23
CA THR A 343 12.90 11.87 -7.63
C THR A 343 13.59 11.50 -6.33
N LEU A 344 13.14 10.43 -5.66
CA LEU A 344 13.75 9.87 -4.46
C LEU A 344 14.49 8.56 -4.75
N GLY A 345 14.26 7.95 -5.92
CA GLY A 345 14.82 6.67 -6.32
C GLY A 345 14.33 5.49 -5.48
N ALA A 346 13.20 5.61 -4.78
CA ALA A 346 12.72 4.64 -3.81
C ALA A 346 11.39 4.04 -4.23
N ILE A 347 11.13 2.77 -3.85
CA ILE A 347 9.82 2.14 -3.94
C ILE A 347 9.08 2.24 -2.60
N TYR A 348 7.77 2.40 -2.69
CA TYR A 348 6.85 2.53 -1.57
C TYR A 348 5.82 1.42 -1.69
N LEU A 349 5.77 0.54 -0.70
CA LEU A 349 4.96 -0.67 -0.74
C LEU A 349 3.82 -0.58 0.26
N ASP A 350 2.60 -0.79 -0.22
CA ASP A 350 1.44 -1.09 0.60
C ASP A 350 1.67 -2.46 1.28
N PRO A 351 1.63 -2.54 2.61
CA PRO A 351 1.88 -3.80 3.32
C PRO A 351 0.73 -4.81 3.19
N ASP A 352 -0.34 -4.51 2.48
CA ASP A 352 -1.51 -5.41 2.35
C ASP A 352 -1.15 -6.79 1.78
N ASP A 353 -0.12 -6.90 0.96
CA ASP A 353 0.36 -8.20 0.45
C ASP A 353 1.27 -8.97 1.43
N LEU A 354 1.70 -8.36 2.54
CA LEU A 354 2.70 -8.92 3.45
C LEU A 354 2.14 -9.51 4.75
N TRP A 355 0.95 -9.10 5.21
CA TRP A 355 0.42 -9.59 6.48
C TRP A 355 0.09 -11.10 6.42
N GLU A 356 0.30 -11.81 7.53
CA GLU A 356 -0.06 -13.23 7.71
C GLU A 356 -1.15 -13.41 8.77
N THR A 357 -1.28 -12.47 9.71
CA THR A 357 -2.26 -12.56 10.80
C THR A 357 -3.22 -11.38 10.80
N PRO A 358 -4.42 -11.55 11.35
CA PRO A 358 -5.36 -10.44 11.54
C PRO A 358 -4.76 -9.26 12.30
N ALA A 359 -3.94 -9.52 13.33
CA ALA A 359 -3.31 -8.48 14.13
C ALA A 359 -2.29 -7.66 13.32
N GLN A 360 -1.52 -8.27 12.41
CA GLN A 360 -0.68 -7.54 11.45
C GLN A 360 -1.55 -6.68 10.53
N ARG A 361 -2.63 -7.25 9.96
CA ARG A 361 -3.55 -6.53 9.08
C ARG A 361 -4.21 -5.33 9.78
N ASP A 362 -4.50 -5.44 11.07
CA ASP A 362 -5.11 -4.35 11.84
C ASP A 362 -4.16 -3.16 12.05
N THR A 363 -2.86 -3.28 11.80
CA THR A 363 -1.92 -2.16 11.81
C THR A 363 -1.89 -1.37 10.48
N ILE A 364 -2.60 -1.81 9.43
CA ILE A 364 -2.56 -1.23 8.08
C ILE A 364 -3.75 -0.30 7.86
N ASN A 365 -3.56 0.80 7.15
CA ASN A 365 -4.67 1.58 6.61
C ASN A 365 -5.42 0.76 5.55
N GLN A 366 -6.73 0.59 5.75
CA GLN A 366 -7.61 -0.19 4.86
C GLN A 366 -8.69 0.70 4.22
N ALA A 367 -8.55 2.02 4.33
CA ALA A 367 -9.43 2.94 3.63
C ALA A 367 -9.33 2.73 2.10
N PRO A 368 -10.40 2.93 1.34
CA PRO A 368 -10.35 2.86 -0.11
C PRO A 368 -9.31 3.82 -0.70
N ASP A 369 -8.65 3.39 -1.78
CA ASP A 369 -7.83 4.29 -2.59
C ASP A 369 -8.67 5.47 -3.10
N TYR A 370 -8.08 6.66 -3.17
CA TYR A 370 -8.75 7.87 -3.67
C TYR A 370 -9.31 7.72 -5.09
N ARG A 371 -8.79 6.78 -5.89
CA ARG A 371 -9.23 6.48 -7.26
C ARG A 371 -10.42 5.52 -7.33
N ALA A 372 -10.87 4.94 -6.21
CA ALA A 372 -11.88 3.88 -6.19
C ALA A 372 -13.21 4.23 -6.90
N GLY A 373 -13.51 5.53 -7.09
CA GLY A 373 -14.70 5.99 -7.81
C GLY A 373 -14.44 6.49 -9.24
N PHE A 374 -13.19 6.49 -9.71
CA PHE A 374 -12.85 7.04 -11.02
C PHE A 374 -13.47 6.21 -12.14
N GLY A 375 -14.03 6.87 -13.16
CA GLY A 375 -14.64 6.20 -14.29
C GLY A 375 -15.99 5.51 -14.02
N ALA A 376 -16.62 5.71 -12.86
CA ALA A 376 -17.92 5.12 -12.53
C ALA A 376 -19.07 5.47 -13.51
N GLU A 377 -18.91 6.53 -14.31
CA GLU A 377 -19.89 6.94 -15.34
C GLU A 377 -19.75 6.15 -16.65
N LEU A 378 -18.63 5.43 -16.86
CA LEU A 378 -18.40 4.62 -18.05
C LEU A 378 -19.29 3.37 -18.03
N GLN A 379 -19.83 2.98 -19.20
CA GLN A 379 -20.75 1.82 -19.32
C GLN A 379 -20.04 0.48 -19.47
N PHE A 380 -18.75 0.43 -19.17
CA PHE A 380 -17.91 -0.77 -19.30
C PHE A 380 -16.86 -0.82 -18.22
N GLU A 381 -16.33 -2.02 -17.97
CA GLU A 381 -15.14 -2.28 -17.21
C GLU A 381 -14.12 -3.05 -18.06
N MET A 382 -12.85 -2.91 -17.72
CA MET A 382 -11.76 -3.68 -18.34
C MET A 382 -10.98 -4.44 -17.26
N PRO A 383 -11.58 -5.49 -16.69
CA PRO A 383 -10.98 -6.24 -15.61
C PRO A 383 -9.78 -7.07 -16.08
N TRP A 384 -8.86 -7.29 -15.13
CA TRP A 384 -7.77 -8.23 -15.31
C TRP A 384 -7.60 -9.09 -14.05
N ARG A 385 -6.95 -10.24 -14.17
CA ARG A 385 -6.59 -11.11 -13.05
C ARG A 385 -5.41 -11.97 -13.40
N TYR A 386 -4.69 -12.43 -12.39
CA TYR A 386 -3.75 -13.52 -12.55
C TYR A 386 -4.42 -14.87 -12.31
N VAL A 387 -4.10 -15.84 -13.17
CA VAL A 387 -4.65 -17.19 -13.14
C VAL A 387 -3.54 -18.23 -13.23
N LYS A 388 -3.76 -19.35 -12.53
CA LYS A 388 -2.89 -20.52 -12.59
C LYS A 388 -3.75 -21.79 -12.54
N ASP A 389 -3.49 -22.72 -13.45
CA ASP A 389 -4.20 -24.00 -13.51
C ASP A 389 -5.74 -23.84 -13.60
N ASN A 390 -6.23 -22.85 -14.36
CA ASN A 390 -7.64 -22.48 -14.48
C ASN A 390 -8.32 -22.05 -13.16
N ASP A 391 -7.55 -21.50 -12.24
CA ASP A 391 -8.06 -20.92 -11.00
C ASP A 391 -7.37 -19.55 -10.75
N TYR A 392 -7.90 -18.74 -9.84
CA TYR A 392 -7.23 -17.52 -9.40
C TYR A 392 -5.84 -17.86 -8.84
N ALA A 393 -4.82 -17.08 -9.22
CA ALA A 393 -3.46 -17.33 -8.75
C ALA A 393 -3.29 -17.02 -7.26
N TYR A 394 -4.09 -16.12 -6.71
CA TYR A 394 -4.10 -15.74 -5.29
C TYR A 394 -5.51 -15.46 -4.80
N TYR A 395 -5.70 -15.48 -3.46
CA TYR A 395 -6.99 -15.20 -2.82
C TYR A 395 -7.15 -13.71 -2.55
N TYR A 396 -8.40 -13.26 -2.62
CA TYR A 396 -8.81 -12.03 -1.98
C TYR A 396 -9.28 -12.33 -0.55
N TYR A 397 -8.85 -11.52 0.40
CA TYR A 397 -9.24 -11.63 1.80
C TYR A 397 -10.13 -10.44 2.16
N PRO A 398 -11.47 -10.62 2.22
CA PRO A 398 -12.39 -9.54 2.58
C PRO A 398 -12.00 -8.89 3.91
N LEU A 399 -12.21 -7.57 4.05
CA LEU A 399 -11.85 -6.82 5.26
C LEU A 399 -12.48 -7.39 6.53
N ARG A 400 -13.70 -7.89 6.42
CA ARG A 400 -14.51 -8.42 7.53
C ARG A 400 -14.19 -9.86 7.93
N ASN A 401 -13.25 -10.52 7.25
CA ASN A 401 -12.84 -11.88 7.60
C ASN A 401 -11.54 -11.83 8.38
N ARG A 402 -11.57 -12.15 9.66
CA ARG A 402 -10.36 -12.29 10.51
C ARG A 402 -9.69 -13.64 10.26
N MET A 403 -9.16 -13.81 9.07
CA MET A 403 -8.47 -15.03 8.66
C MET A 403 -6.98 -14.82 8.63
N SER A 404 -6.22 -15.79 9.08
CA SER A 404 -4.79 -15.87 8.84
C SER A 404 -4.51 -16.39 7.44
N ARG A 405 -3.39 -15.97 6.87
CA ARG A 405 -2.86 -16.48 5.61
C ARG A 405 -1.36 -16.71 5.74
N THR A 406 -0.79 -17.38 4.78
CA THR A 406 0.65 -17.54 4.66
C THR A 406 1.19 -16.61 3.57
N LEU A 407 2.47 -16.32 3.61
CA LEU A 407 3.14 -15.59 2.54
C LEU A 407 3.07 -16.34 1.19
N ASP A 408 2.87 -17.66 1.20
CA ASP A 408 2.63 -18.46 -0.01
C ASP A 408 1.29 -18.13 -0.68
N ASP A 409 0.28 -17.73 0.10
CA ASP A 409 -1.04 -17.35 -0.42
C ASP A 409 -1.00 -15.99 -1.14
N SER A 410 -0.13 -15.07 -0.71
CA SER A 410 0.04 -13.74 -1.32
C SER A 410 1.26 -13.62 -2.26
N LYS A 411 2.06 -14.68 -2.41
CA LYS A 411 3.33 -14.61 -3.16
C LYS A 411 3.19 -14.10 -4.59
N TYR A 412 2.12 -14.45 -5.30
CA TYR A 412 1.94 -14.03 -6.69
C TYR A 412 1.48 -12.59 -6.80
N SER A 413 0.63 -12.14 -5.88
CA SER A 413 0.23 -10.74 -5.78
C SER A 413 1.44 -9.86 -5.49
N PHE A 414 2.20 -10.20 -4.45
CA PHE A 414 3.37 -9.44 -4.05
C PHE A 414 4.52 -9.50 -5.08
N ALA A 415 4.76 -10.67 -5.70
CA ALA A 415 5.76 -10.79 -6.77
C ALA A 415 5.41 -9.91 -7.98
N SER A 416 4.14 -9.90 -8.40
CA SER A 416 3.66 -9.04 -9.48
C SER A 416 3.86 -7.57 -9.16
N LEU A 417 3.46 -7.14 -7.97
CA LEU A 417 3.67 -5.77 -7.49
C LEU A 417 5.15 -5.39 -7.52
N LEU A 418 6.03 -6.22 -6.96
CA LEU A 418 7.47 -5.95 -6.96
C LEU A 418 8.06 -5.87 -8.37
N TYR A 419 7.68 -6.76 -9.29
CA TYR A 419 8.15 -6.66 -10.68
C TYR A 419 7.67 -5.37 -11.33
N HIS A 420 6.45 -4.93 -11.05
CA HIS A 420 5.88 -3.69 -11.57
C HIS A 420 6.66 -2.46 -11.08
N GLU A 421 6.75 -2.28 -9.75
CA GLU A 421 7.42 -1.11 -9.16
C GLU A 421 8.93 -1.09 -9.47
N LEU A 422 9.57 -2.25 -9.50
CA LEU A 422 10.98 -2.35 -9.86
C LEU A 422 11.23 -2.16 -11.37
N ALA A 423 10.23 -2.38 -12.22
CA ALA A 423 10.32 -1.98 -13.62
C ALA A 423 10.40 -0.46 -13.74
N HIS A 424 9.62 0.30 -12.95
CA HIS A 424 9.73 1.76 -12.90
C HIS A 424 11.12 2.20 -12.42
N ALA A 425 11.67 1.57 -11.40
CA ALA A 425 13.02 1.89 -10.93
C ALA A 425 14.07 1.71 -12.04
N ASN A 426 14.01 0.60 -12.77
CA ASN A 426 14.94 0.29 -13.86
C ASN A 426 14.63 1.07 -15.16
N ASP A 427 13.45 1.65 -15.29
CA ASP A 427 13.11 2.60 -16.35
C ASP A 427 13.93 3.90 -16.22
N PHE A 428 13.94 4.50 -15.03
CA PHE A 428 14.69 5.73 -14.74
C PHE A 428 16.16 5.50 -14.50
N PHE A 429 16.53 4.42 -13.81
CA PHE A 429 17.91 4.07 -13.45
C PHE A 429 18.34 2.70 -14.04
N PRO A 430 18.50 2.60 -15.36
CA PRO A 430 18.92 1.35 -16.00
C PRO A 430 20.37 0.98 -15.61
N SER A 431 20.69 -0.32 -15.68
CA SER A 431 21.99 -0.88 -15.29
C SER A 431 23.19 -0.23 -15.99
N THR A 432 22.98 0.33 -17.17
CA THR A 432 24.02 1.02 -17.95
C THR A 432 24.45 2.36 -17.37
N ARG A 433 23.71 2.90 -16.38
CA ARG A 433 23.94 4.26 -15.84
C ARG A 433 24.32 4.29 -14.36
N TRP A 434 24.06 3.26 -13.56
CA TRP A 434 24.24 3.28 -12.11
C TRP A 434 25.58 3.87 -11.64
N LEU A 435 26.69 3.46 -12.26
CA LEU A 435 28.04 3.87 -11.88
C LEU A 435 28.46 5.23 -12.50
N SER A 436 27.64 5.84 -13.34
CA SER A 436 27.93 7.14 -13.95
C SER A 436 27.51 8.33 -13.07
N TYR A 437 26.63 8.11 -12.10
CA TYR A 437 26.15 9.17 -11.22
C TYR A 437 27.21 9.54 -10.17
N SER A 438 27.49 10.83 -10.06
CA SER A 438 28.41 11.37 -9.06
C SER A 438 27.74 11.43 -7.69
N ASN A 439 28.52 11.23 -6.62
CA ASN A 439 28.03 11.39 -5.23
C ASN A 439 27.47 12.80 -4.94
N SER A 440 27.86 13.83 -5.71
CA SER A 440 27.35 15.19 -5.55
C SER A 440 26.14 15.53 -6.43
N THR A 441 25.72 14.62 -7.30
CA THR A 441 24.51 14.79 -8.12
C THR A 441 23.30 14.46 -7.27
N THR A 442 22.27 15.33 -7.28
CA THR A 442 21.00 15.01 -6.64
C THR A 442 20.25 13.95 -7.46
N ILE A 443 19.45 13.14 -6.78
CA ILE A 443 18.61 12.12 -7.45
C ILE A 443 17.65 12.81 -8.42
N TYR A 444 17.08 13.92 -7.99
CA TYR A 444 16.19 14.77 -8.79
C TYR A 444 16.85 15.24 -10.10
N ASP A 445 18.06 15.83 -10.03
CA ASP A 445 18.76 16.32 -11.22
C ASP A 445 19.04 15.20 -12.22
N ALA A 446 19.45 14.03 -11.75
CA ALA A 446 19.67 12.85 -12.59
C ALA A 446 18.39 12.41 -13.32
N VAL A 447 17.24 12.41 -12.62
CA VAL A 447 15.93 12.09 -13.21
C VAL A 447 15.52 13.14 -14.24
N VAL A 448 15.66 14.43 -13.90
CA VAL A 448 15.32 15.54 -14.79
C VAL A 448 16.17 15.51 -16.07
N GLU A 449 17.46 15.18 -15.95
CA GLU A 449 18.37 15.05 -17.09
C GLU A 449 17.88 13.97 -18.08
N VAL A 450 17.65 12.72 -17.58
CA VAL A 450 17.26 11.61 -18.44
C VAL A 450 15.85 11.79 -19.01
N TYR A 451 14.93 12.34 -18.23
CA TYR A 451 13.56 12.61 -18.65
C TYR A 451 13.50 13.66 -19.77
N ASN A 452 14.19 14.78 -19.59
CA ASN A 452 14.24 15.84 -20.61
C ASN A 452 14.95 15.41 -21.89
N ALA A 453 15.92 14.53 -21.77
CA ALA A 453 16.63 13.95 -22.91
C ALA A 453 15.82 12.86 -23.63
N GLN A 454 14.65 12.46 -23.10
CA GLN A 454 13.87 11.33 -23.58
C GLN A 454 14.70 10.03 -23.64
N GLN A 455 15.35 9.71 -22.51
CA GLN A 455 16.33 8.64 -22.40
C GLN A 455 15.99 7.64 -21.30
N ILE A 456 14.77 7.63 -20.80
CA ILE A 456 14.26 6.52 -19.96
C ILE A 456 13.90 5.33 -20.86
N GLU A 457 13.85 4.13 -20.27
CA GLU A 457 13.61 2.91 -21.04
C GLU A 457 12.24 2.85 -21.70
N SER A 458 11.22 3.45 -21.07
CA SER A 458 9.88 3.59 -21.62
C SER A 458 9.83 4.51 -22.84
N ASP A 459 10.66 5.58 -22.91
CA ASP A 459 10.82 6.39 -24.11
C ASP A 459 11.41 5.56 -25.26
N PHE A 460 12.45 4.74 -24.97
CA PHE A 460 13.01 3.85 -25.97
C PHE A 460 12.01 2.79 -26.44
N LEU A 461 11.17 2.27 -25.54
CA LEU A 461 10.08 1.37 -25.90
C LEU A 461 9.13 2.03 -26.89
N GLN A 462 8.64 3.23 -26.59
CA GLN A 462 7.70 3.95 -27.45
C GLN A 462 8.33 4.36 -28.79
N ASN A 463 9.60 4.72 -28.82
CA ASN A 463 10.30 5.08 -30.04
C ASN A 463 10.49 3.88 -30.99
N ASN A 464 10.68 2.67 -30.47
CA ASN A 464 10.92 1.46 -31.27
C ASN A 464 9.64 0.67 -31.56
N TYR A 465 8.73 0.61 -30.59
CA TYR A 465 7.51 -0.18 -30.60
C TYR A 465 6.36 0.60 -29.94
N PRO A 466 5.87 1.66 -30.58
CA PRO A 466 4.86 2.53 -30.00
C PRO A 466 3.61 1.73 -29.62
N LEU A 467 3.09 2.01 -28.43
CA LEU A 467 1.79 1.50 -27.98
C LEU A 467 0.69 1.99 -28.90
N ASP A 468 0.78 3.26 -29.24
CA ASP A 468 -0.15 3.98 -30.09
C ASP A 468 0.61 4.74 -31.20
N PRO A 469 0.41 4.39 -32.47
CA PRO A 469 1.03 5.09 -33.58
C PRO A 469 0.73 6.60 -33.62
N PHE A 470 -0.35 7.06 -32.97
CA PHE A 470 -0.68 8.48 -32.86
C PHE A 470 0.17 9.23 -31.82
N TYR A 471 0.75 8.55 -30.84
CA TYR A 471 1.67 9.17 -29.88
C TYR A 471 2.86 9.84 -30.57
N ALA A 472 3.41 9.18 -31.59
CA ALA A 472 4.51 9.72 -32.39
C ALA A 472 4.13 10.99 -33.17
N SER A 473 2.86 11.27 -33.38
CA SER A 473 2.33 12.46 -34.04
C SER A 473 1.79 13.54 -33.10
N GLY A 474 1.94 13.34 -31.77
CA GLY A 474 1.46 14.27 -30.75
C GLY A 474 -0.04 14.22 -30.50
N GLY A 475 -0.74 13.19 -30.99
CA GLY A 475 -2.14 12.89 -30.71
C GLY A 475 -2.28 11.84 -29.61
N GLN A 476 -3.48 11.72 -29.07
CA GLN A 476 -3.86 10.65 -28.14
C GLN A 476 -4.96 9.82 -28.77
N ASN A 477 -4.85 8.48 -28.71
CA ASN A 477 -5.97 7.65 -29.10
C ASN A 477 -7.09 7.69 -28.03
N GLU A 478 -8.23 7.13 -28.36
CA GLU A 478 -9.38 7.18 -27.47
C GLU A 478 -9.19 6.33 -26.20
N LEU A 479 -8.47 5.21 -26.28
CA LEU A 479 -8.15 4.38 -25.11
C LEU A 479 -7.25 5.13 -24.10
N THR A 480 -6.30 5.94 -24.58
CA THR A 480 -5.50 6.80 -23.70
C THR A 480 -6.37 7.84 -22.98
N LYS A 481 -7.33 8.45 -23.66
CA LYS A 481 -8.25 9.40 -23.02
C LYS A 481 -9.17 8.72 -22.00
N LEU A 482 -9.68 7.53 -22.33
CA LEU A 482 -10.47 6.72 -21.41
C LEU A 482 -9.65 6.31 -20.18
N ALA A 483 -8.38 5.94 -20.36
CA ALA A 483 -7.46 5.63 -19.26
C ALA A 483 -7.18 6.86 -18.38
N GLN A 484 -7.11 8.07 -18.95
CA GLN A 484 -7.00 9.30 -18.16
C GLN A 484 -8.22 9.51 -17.25
N VAL A 485 -9.43 9.25 -17.76
CA VAL A 485 -10.67 9.31 -16.97
C VAL A 485 -10.63 8.28 -15.83
N ARG A 486 -10.20 7.05 -16.13
CA ARG A 486 -10.24 5.95 -15.17
C ARG A 486 -9.14 6.03 -14.11
N PHE A 487 -7.95 6.56 -14.44
CA PHE A 487 -6.76 6.44 -13.58
C PHE A 487 -6.15 7.77 -13.15
N GLN A 488 -6.54 8.90 -13.73
CA GLN A 488 -5.92 10.19 -13.45
C GLN A 488 -6.90 11.27 -12.97
N ASP A 489 -7.97 11.53 -13.73
CA ASP A 489 -8.96 12.56 -13.40
C ASP A 489 -10.34 12.21 -13.99
N PRO A 490 -11.31 11.82 -13.15
CA PRO A 490 -12.65 11.45 -13.60
C PRO A 490 -13.40 12.62 -14.23
N ASN A 491 -13.03 13.87 -13.95
CA ASN A 491 -13.69 15.05 -14.53
C ASN A 491 -13.36 15.26 -16.02
N LEU A 492 -12.42 14.50 -16.57
CA LEU A 492 -12.10 14.53 -18.00
C LEU A 492 -13.10 13.77 -18.87
N VAL A 493 -14.06 13.06 -18.27
CA VAL A 493 -15.05 12.27 -19.01
C VAL A 493 -15.90 13.15 -19.91
N THR A 494 -16.15 12.68 -21.14
CA THR A 494 -17.03 13.31 -22.12
C THR A 494 -18.29 12.49 -22.33
N GLN A 495 -19.39 13.14 -22.80
CA GLN A 495 -20.62 12.42 -23.09
C GLN A 495 -20.41 11.29 -24.10
N GLN A 496 -19.56 11.48 -25.12
CA GLN A 496 -19.23 10.43 -26.08
C GLN A 496 -18.61 9.20 -25.40
N GLN A 497 -17.76 9.40 -24.39
CA GLN A 497 -17.12 8.30 -23.64
C GLN A 497 -18.12 7.57 -22.74
N ILE A 498 -19.05 8.29 -22.14
CA ILE A 498 -20.18 7.70 -21.39
C ILE A 498 -21.06 6.85 -22.30
N ASP A 499 -21.25 7.27 -23.56
CA ASP A 499 -22.11 6.58 -24.53
C ASP A 499 -21.45 5.35 -25.18
N TYR A 500 -20.14 5.10 -24.98
CA TYR A 500 -19.48 3.91 -25.52
C TYR A 500 -20.04 2.64 -24.91
N THR A 501 -20.39 1.70 -25.79
CA THR A 501 -20.77 0.33 -25.38
C THR A 501 -19.51 -0.52 -25.14
N MET A 502 -19.67 -1.61 -24.40
CA MET A 502 -18.61 -2.63 -24.26
C MET A 502 -18.06 -3.09 -25.60
N THR A 503 -18.93 -3.27 -26.61
CA THR A 503 -18.53 -3.70 -27.96
C THR A 503 -17.65 -2.66 -28.66
N ASP A 504 -17.94 -1.36 -28.49
CA ASP A 504 -17.11 -0.29 -29.05
C ASP A 504 -15.70 -0.33 -28.47
N VAL A 505 -15.60 -0.45 -27.14
CA VAL A 505 -14.32 -0.52 -26.42
C VAL A 505 -13.54 -1.78 -26.76
N ALA A 506 -14.22 -2.94 -26.79
CA ALA A 506 -13.60 -4.20 -27.21
C ALA A 506 -13.03 -4.12 -28.64
N ASN A 507 -13.77 -3.47 -29.57
CA ASN A 507 -13.31 -3.27 -30.94
C ASN A 507 -12.08 -2.34 -31.02
N MET A 508 -11.99 -1.33 -30.17
CA MET A 508 -10.80 -0.49 -30.06
C MET A 508 -9.61 -1.28 -29.50
N PHE A 509 -9.81 -2.01 -28.38
CA PHE A 509 -8.73 -2.63 -27.62
C PHE A 509 -8.12 -3.88 -28.27
N LYS A 510 -8.93 -4.73 -28.91
CA LYS A 510 -8.49 -6.04 -29.42
C LYS A 510 -7.34 -6.00 -30.41
N THR A 511 -7.15 -4.90 -31.13
CA THR A 511 -6.11 -4.73 -32.16
C THR A 511 -4.90 -3.94 -31.69
N GLU A 512 -4.94 -3.42 -30.46
CA GLU A 512 -3.91 -2.57 -29.87
C GLU A 512 -2.74 -3.36 -29.29
N GLY A 513 -1.63 -2.65 -29.00
CA GLY A 513 -0.40 -3.24 -28.49
C GLY A 513 -0.32 -3.36 -26.96
N ALA A 514 -1.33 -2.88 -26.21
CA ALA A 514 -1.35 -2.97 -24.77
C ALA A 514 -1.72 -4.36 -24.28
N PRO A 515 -1.03 -4.91 -23.27
CA PRO A 515 -1.42 -6.16 -22.65
C PRO A 515 -2.64 -6.02 -21.71
N GLN A 516 -2.90 -4.82 -21.18
CA GLN A 516 -4.10 -4.47 -20.40
C GLN A 516 -4.39 -2.97 -20.48
N PHE A 517 -5.52 -2.53 -19.94
CA PHE A 517 -6.01 -1.15 -20.08
C PHE A 517 -5.12 -0.13 -19.35
N TYR A 518 -4.57 -0.47 -18.17
CA TYR A 518 -3.72 0.43 -17.39
C TYR A 518 -2.45 0.87 -18.14
N SER A 519 -1.99 0.10 -19.13
CA SER A 519 -0.90 0.48 -20.03
C SER A 519 -1.12 1.83 -20.73
N TYR A 520 -2.38 2.28 -20.89
CA TYR A 520 -2.69 3.57 -21.51
C TYR A 520 -2.64 4.76 -20.55
N SER A 521 -2.47 4.53 -19.26
CA SER A 521 -2.37 5.62 -18.28
C SER A 521 -1.08 6.41 -18.44
N SER A 522 0.04 5.74 -18.74
CA SER A 522 1.30 6.39 -19.13
C SER A 522 2.23 5.41 -19.86
N THR A 523 3.25 5.95 -20.55
CA THR A 523 4.28 5.12 -21.21
C THR A 523 5.11 4.29 -20.21
N ARG A 524 5.22 4.75 -18.98
CA ARG A 524 5.92 4.06 -17.90
C ARG A 524 5.13 2.87 -17.38
N GLU A 525 3.81 3.05 -17.22
CA GLU A 525 2.90 1.96 -16.87
C GLU A 525 2.90 0.87 -17.95
N ASP A 526 2.92 1.26 -19.20
CA ASP A 526 2.98 0.31 -20.32
C ASP A 526 4.26 -0.56 -20.26
N LEU A 527 5.41 0.03 -19.94
CA LEU A 527 6.65 -0.71 -19.73
C LEU A 527 6.52 -1.68 -18.53
N ALA A 528 6.02 -1.18 -17.39
CA ALA A 528 5.89 -1.97 -16.17
C ALA A 528 4.93 -3.14 -16.34
N ILE A 529 3.77 -2.92 -16.98
CA ILE A 529 2.75 -3.94 -17.25
C ILE A 529 3.25 -5.03 -18.22
N LEU A 530 4.07 -4.66 -19.21
CA LEU A 530 4.71 -5.65 -20.09
C LEU A 530 5.71 -6.51 -19.33
N PHE A 531 6.50 -5.88 -18.44
CA PHE A 531 7.53 -6.56 -17.67
C PHE A 531 6.95 -7.49 -16.61
N ASP A 532 6.04 -7.00 -15.76
CA ASP A 532 5.45 -7.81 -14.69
C ASP A 532 4.69 -9.02 -15.26
N GLY A 533 3.87 -8.81 -16.32
CA GLY A 533 3.17 -9.90 -16.99
C GLY A 533 4.11 -10.96 -17.56
N PHE A 534 5.22 -10.53 -18.17
CA PHE A 534 6.24 -11.45 -18.66
C PHE A 534 6.91 -12.23 -17.52
N MET A 535 7.31 -11.55 -16.44
CA MET A 535 7.99 -12.20 -15.32
C MET A 535 7.07 -13.20 -14.59
N MET A 536 5.81 -12.86 -14.40
CA MET A 536 4.81 -13.76 -13.82
C MET A 536 4.61 -15.01 -14.68
N HIS A 537 4.53 -14.86 -15.99
CA HIS A 537 4.47 -15.98 -16.92
C HIS A 537 5.77 -16.82 -16.89
N ALA A 538 6.93 -16.17 -17.01
CA ALA A 538 8.21 -16.84 -17.17
C ALA A 538 8.72 -17.55 -15.91
N ARG A 539 8.48 -16.97 -14.72
CA ARG A 539 9.01 -17.47 -13.44
C ARG A 539 8.03 -18.35 -12.69
N TYR A 540 6.75 -18.05 -12.78
CA TYR A 540 5.73 -18.73 -11.97
C TYR A 540 4.75 -19.55 -12.79
N GLY A 541 4.75 -19.45 -14.13
CA GLY A 541 3.73 -20.06 -14.99
C GLY A 541 2.34 -19.54 -14.65
N VAL A 542 2.26 -18.26 -14.30
CA VAL A 542 1.02 -17.55 -13.99
C VAL A 542 0.63 -16.73 -15.22
N SER A 543 -0.58 -16.92 -15.70
CA SER A 543 -1.14 -16.23 -16.85
C SER A 543 -1.94 -15.00 -16.42
N ARG A 544 -2.03 -13.98 -17.28
CA ARG A 544 -2.94 -12.84 -17.06
C ARG A 544 -4.14 -12.95 -17.99
N ASP A 545 -5.35 -12.93 -17.41
CA ASP A 545 -6.59 -12.70 -18.12
C ASP A 545 -6.89 -11.21 -18.19
N VAL A 546 -7.39 -10.75 -19.33
CA VAL A 546 -7.94 -9.41 -19.53
C VAL A 546 -9.25 -9.52 -20.31
N ALA A 547 -10.20 -8.65 -19.99
CA ALA A 547 -11.51 -8.67 -20.66
C ALA A 547 -12.09 -7.25 -20.83
N VAL A 548 -13.17 -7.16 -21.58
CA VAL A 548 -14.11 -6.04 -21.58
C VAL A 548 -15.46 -6.58 -21.16
N SER A 549 -16.01 -6.01 -20.10
CA SER A 549 -17.26 -6.44 -19.44
C SER A 549 -18.19 -5.26 -19.18
N ASP A 550 -19.40 -5.58 -18.74
CA ASP A 550 -20.29 -4.62 -18.10
C ASP A 550 -19.78 -4.22 -16.70
N GLN A 551 -20.40 -3.18 -16.12
CA GLN A 551 -20.03 -2.65 -14.79
C GLN A 551 -20.21 -3.66 -13.65
N ASP A 552 -21.11 -4.64 -13.82
CA ASP A 552 -21.41 -5.68 -12.83
C ASP A 552 -20.60 -6.97 -13.05
N TYR A 553 -19.71 -7.00 -14.04
CA TYR A 553 -18.91 -8.19 -14.41
C TYR A 553 -19.73 -9.42 -14.77
N SER A 554 -21.00 -9.21 -15.12
CA SER A 554 -21.95 -10.26 -15.41
C SER A 554 -21.90 -10.78 -16.85
N ASP A 555 -21.31 -9.99 -17.76
CA ASP A 555 -21.20 -10.33 -19.18
C ASP A 555 -19.86 -9.87 -19.75
N ILE A 556 -19.15 -10.77 -20.44
CA ILE A 556 -17.91 -10.50 -21.16
C ILE A 556 -18.20 -10.49 -22.66
N VAL A 557 -17.88 -9.39 -23.33
CA VAL A 557 -18.02 -9.30 -24.81
C VAL A 557 -16.70 -9.60 -25.53
N TRP A 558 -15.60 -9.61 -24.82
CA TRP A 558 -14.28 -9.96 -25.32
C TRP A 558 -13.31 -10.20 -24.17
N GLY A 559 -12.40 -11.17 -24.36
CA GLY A 559 -11.31 -11.38 -23.41
C GLY A 559 -10.23 -12.34 -23.92
N GLN A 560 -9.04 -12.24 -23.34
CA GLN A 560 -7.87 -13.07 -23.68
C GLN A 560 -7.07 -13.42 -22.43
N ARG A 561 -6.55 -14.66 -22.40
CA ARG A 561 -5.52 -15.13 -21.47
C ARG A 561 -4.17 -15.05 -22.15
N ASP A 562 -3.15 -14.54 -21.43
CA ASP A 562 -1.77 -14.36 -21.92
C ASP A 562 -1.67 -13.49 -23.18
N ARG A 563 -2.33 -12.34 -23.18
CA ARG A 563 -2.30 -11.40 -24.29
C ARG A 563 -0.88 -10.98 -24.70
N ILE A 564 0.10 -11.01 -23.78
CA ILE A 564 1.53 -10.78 -24.08
C ILE A 564 2.09 -11.80 -25.12
N GLY A 565 1.40 -12.91 -25.37
CA GLY A 565 1.71 -13.90 -26.40
C GLY A 565 1.28 -13.51 -27.82
N GLU A 566 0.56 -12.38 -28.01
CA GLU A 566 0.20 -11.88 -29.34
C GLU A 566 1.44 -11.55 -30.19
N SER A 567 1.40 -11.95 -31.45
CA SER A 567 2.56 -11.84 -32.34
C SER A 567 3.06 -10.40 -32.50
N TRP A 568 2.20 -9.41 -32.41
CA TRP A 568 2.54 -7.98 -32.48
C TRP A 568 2.91 -7.37 -31.12
N ILE A 569 2.58 -8.02 -29.99
CA ILE A 569 2.97 -7.58 -28.66
C ILE A 569 4.33 -8.18 -28.26
N LYS A 570 4.65 -9.41 -28.64
CA LYS A 570 5.92 -10.08 -28.32
C LYS A 570 7.17 -9.23 -28.56
N PRO A 571 7.31 -8.44 -29.67
CA PRO A 571 8.50 -7.59 -29.83
C PRO A 571 8.65 -6.56 -28.72
N ARG A 572 7.54 -6.01 -28.20
CA ARG A 572 7.51 -5.08 -27.07
C ARG A 572 7.94 -5.76 -25.78
N VAL A 573 7.37 -6.94 -25.49
CA VAL A 573 7.73 -7.77 -24.33
C VAL A 573 9.21 -8.12 -24.35
N SER A 574 9.73 -8.57 -25.51
CA SER A 574 11.15 -8.93 -25.67
C SER A 574 12.07 -7.74 -25.44
N PHE A 575 11.69 -6.56 -25.95
CA PHE A 575 12.44 -5.33 -25.75
C PHE A 575 12.54 -4.98 -24.27
N VAL A 576 11.42 -4.96 -23.56
CA VAL A 576 11.35 -4.62 -22.13
C VAL A 576 12.11 -5.65 -21.29
N ALA A 577 11.83 -6.94 -21.46
CA ALA A 577 12.40 -7.99 -20.64
C ALA A 577 13.95 -8.03 -20.71
N THR A 578 14.53 -7.79 -21.88
CA THR A 578 15.98 -7.81 -22.05
C THR A 578 16.68 -6.55 -21.54
N ARG A 579 15.97 -5.44 -21.40
CA ARG A 579 16.54 -4.17 -20.93
C ARG A 579 16.35 -3.94 -19.43
N VAL A 580 15.18 -4.31 -18.88
CA VAL A 580 14.87 -4.15 -17.47
C VAL A 580 15.64 -5.15 -16.60
N LEU A 581 15.76 -6.41 -17.05
CA LEU A 581 16.51 -7.47 -16.34
C LEU A 581 17.47 -8.19 -17.28
N PRO A 582 18.62 -7.58 -17.65
CA PRO A 582 19.58 -8.17 -18.58
C PRO A 582 20.22 -9.48 -18.08
N GLU A 583 20.18 -9.74 -16.77
CA GLU A 583 20.62 -11.00 -16.16
C GLU A 583 19.74 -12.19 -16.57
N PHE A 584 18.50 -11.96 -16.97
CA PHE A 584 17.64 -12.99 -17.55
C PHE A 584 17.99 -13.22 -19.04
N THR A 585 19.16 -13.76 -19.30
CA THR A 585 19.74 -13.89 -20.64
C THR A 585 18.89 -14.69 -21.65
N SER A 586 18.01 -15.58 -21.18
CA SER A 586 17.09 -16.34 -22.04
C SER A 586 15.73 -15.65 -22.27
N ALA A 587 15.50 -14.43 -21.76
CA ALA A 587 14.20 -13.75 -21.82
C ALA A 587 13.63 -13.67 -23.26
N ALA A 588 14.45 -13.25 -24.24
CA ALA A 588 14.02 -13.17 -25.64
C ALA A 588 13.59 -14.54 -26.21
N THR A 589 14.27 -15.62 -25.82
CA THR A 589 13.91 -16.99 -26.24
C THR A 589 12.60 -17.43 -25.60
N VAL A 590 12.39 -17.11 -24.33
CA VAL A 590 11.11 -17.40 -23.63
C VAL A 590 9.97 -16.69 -24.36
N VAL A 591 10.10 -15.37 -24.61
CA VAL A 591 9.09 -14.59 -25.33
C VAL A 591 8.77 -15.17 -26.70
N GLN A 592 9.81 -15.56 -27.47
CA GLN A 592 9.63 -16.15 -28.80
C GLN A 592 8.78 -17.42 -28.73
N ASN A 593 8.99 -18.25 -27.71
CA ASN A 593 8.33 -19.54 -27.54
C ASN A 593 6.96 -19.46 -26.83
N MET A 594 6.54 -18.28 -26.35
CA MET A 594 5.21 -18.14 -25.77
C MET A 594 4.13 -18.55 -26.76
N ALA A 595 3.12 -19.27 -26.28
CA ALA A 595 1.95 -19.61 -27.07
C ALA A 595 1.16 -18.34 -27.48
N PRO A 596 0.40 -18.37 -28.57
CA PRO A 596 -0.62 -17.36 -28.82
C PRO A 596 -1.61 -17.30 -27.66
N PRO A 597 -2.24 -16.13 -27.39
CA PRO A 597 -3.23 -16.01 -26.31
C PRO A 597 -4.44 -16.91 -26.56
N THR A 598 -5.09 -17.32 -25.48
CA THR A 598 -6.33 -18.07 -25.53
C THR A 598 -7.52 -17.14 -25.32
N ALA A 599 -8.52 -17.19 -26.19
CA ALA A 599 -9.75 -16.42 -26.02
C ALA A 599 -10.51 -16.89 -24.75
N LEU A 600 -11.02 -15.94 -23.99
CA LEU A 600 -12.02 -16.22 -22.96
C LEU A 600 -13.39 -16.42 -23.64
N GLN A 601 -14.26 -17.18 -22.99
CA GLN A 601 -15.59 -17.46 -23.55
C GLN A 601 -16.48 -16.23 -23.38
N ASP A 602 -17.06 -15.76 -24.47
CA ASP A 602 -18.07 -14.70 -24.49
C ASP A 602 -19.36 -15.16 -23.77
N GLU A 603 -20.19 -14.22 -23.36
CA GLU A 603 -21.46 -14.47 -22.67
C GLU A 603 -21.33 -15.24 -21.36
N LYS A 604 -20.16 -15.16 -20.71
CA LYS A 604 -19.92 -15.65 -19.34
C LYS A 604 -19.68 -14.50 -18.39
N THR A 605 -19.95 -14.74 -17.13
CA THR A 605 -19.49 -13.82 -16.07
C THR A 605 -17.96 -13.78 -16.04
N TRP A 606 -17.39 -12.67 -15.58
CA TRP A 606 -15.95 -12.60 -15.35
C TRP A 606 -15.45 -13.73 -14.46
N ARG A 607 -16.23 -14.06 -13.43
CA ARG A 607 -15.92 -15.16 -12.52
C ARG A 607 -15.83 -16.50 -13.26
N ASP A 608 -16.86 -16.85 -14.03
CA ASP A 608 -16.96 -18.18 -14.64
C ASP A 608 -15.97 -18.37 -15.80
N SER A 609 -15.50 -17.26 -16.39
CA SER A 609 -14.51 -17.27 -17.48
C SER A 609 -13.09 -17.67 -17.03
N VAL A 610 -12.84 -17.84 -15.71
CA VAL A 610 -11.55 -18.33 -15.21
C VAL A 610 -11.22 -19.73 -15.72
N VAL A 611 -12.24 -20.57 -15.96
CA VAL A 611 -12.10 -21.91 -16.53
C VAL A 611 -12.30 -21.84 -18.04
N ILE A 612 -11.24 -22.15 -18.81
CA ILE A 612 -11.29 -22.15 -20.28
C ILE A 612 -11.76 -23.50 -20.83
N ASP A 613 -11.39 -24.64 -20.18
CA ASP A 613 -11.70 -26.00 -20.61
C ASP A 613 -12.70 -26.68 -19.66
N ASP A 614 -13.78 -27.26 -20.19
CA ASP A 614 -14.78 -28.05 -19.44
C ASP A 614 -14.23 -29.35 -18.81
N LEU A 615 -12.97 -29.70 -19.05
CA LEU A 615 -12.39 -30.99 -18.69
C LEU A 615 -11.77 -31.08 -17.29
N THR A 616 -11.61 -29.97 -16.60
CA THR A 616 -11.13 -29.96 -15.22
C THR A 616 -12.26 -29.60 -14.27
N ALA A 617 -12.87 -30.64 -13.70
CA ALA A 617 -13.82 -30.45 -12.61
C ALA A 617 -13.24 -29.55 -11.52
N PHE A 618 -14.02 -28.53 -11.15
CA PHE A 618 -13.77 -27.59 -10.06
C PHE A 618 -13.19 -28.30 -8.83
N LYS A 619 -11.90 -28.21 -8.62
CA LYS A 619 -11.27 -28.57 -7.37
C LYS A 619 -11.12 -27.31 -6.55
N ASN A 620 -11.99 -27.15 -5.55
CA ASN A 620 -11.92 -26.12 -4.51
C ASN A 620 -11.53 -24.74 -5.03
N HIS A 621 -12.50 -23.98 -5.53
CA HIS A 621 -12.25 -22.60 -5.89
C HIS A 621 -11.72 -21.82 -4.70
N LYS A 622 -10.59 -21.22 -4.90
CA LYS A 622 -10.19 -20.04 -4.13
C LYS A 622 -11.34 -19.05 -4.28
N MET A 623 -11.94 -18.61 -3.18
CA MET A 623 -13.10 -17.70 -3.26
C MET A 623 -12.71 -16.46 -4.07
N PRO A 624 -13.42 -16.17 -5.18
CA PRO A 624 -13.23 -14.91 -5.85
C PRO A 624 -13.67 -13.78 -4.91
N PRO A 625 -13.14 -12.57 -5.06
CA PRO A 625 -13.67 -11.43 -4.35
C PRO A 625 -15.17 -11.32 -4.59
N GLU A 626 -15.96 -11.13 -3.53
CA GLU A 626 -17.42 -11.06 -3.61
C GLU A 626 -17.95 -9.86 -4.41
N LYS A 627 -17.14 -8.84 -4.61
CA LYS A 627 -17.21 -7.79 -5.62
C LYS A 627 -15.77 -7.36 -5.89
N HIS A 628 -15.42 -7.23 -7.14
CA HIS A 628 -14.18 -6.58 -7.50
C HIS A 628 -14.19 -5.16 -6.93
N GLU A 629 -13.50 -4.91 -5.81
CA GLU A 629 -12.72 -3.70 -5.78
C GLU A 629 -11.79 -3.86 -6.97
N PRO A 630 -11.75 -2.92 -7.90
CA PRO A 630 -10.87 -3.03 -9.04
C PRO A 630 -9.47 -3.28 -8.50
N LEU A 631 -8.80 -4.33 -8.98
CA LEU A 631 -7.37 -4.53 -8.70
C LEU A 631 -6.53 -3.32 -9.16
N ASP A 632 -7.14 -2.42 -9.92
CA ASP A 632 -6.67 -1.09 -10.32
C ASP A 632 -6.63 -0.06 -9.19
N SER A 633 -7.08 -0.40 -7.99
CA SER A 633 -6.93 0.42 -6.78
C SER A 633 -5.69 0.05 -5.96
N ARG A 634 -4.79 -0.77 -6.49
CA ARG A 634 -3.49 -1.08 -5.90
C ARG A 634 -2.41 -0.27 -6.56
#